data_b37da7193def3788aa1294ee2541db17
#
_entry.id   b37da7193def3788aa1294ee2541db17
#
_cell.length_a   1.000
_cell.length_b   1.000
_cell.length_c   1.000
_cell.angle_alpha   90.00
_cell.angle_beta   90.00
_cell.angle_gamma   90.00
#
_symmetry.space_group_name_H-M   'P 1'
#
loop_
_entity.id
_entity.type
_entity.pdbx_description
1 polymer ?
#
loop_
_entity_poly.entity_id
_entity_poly.type
_entity_poly.pdbx_seq_one_letter_code
_entity_poly.pdbx_strand_id
1 'polypeptide(L)'
;MTIKVQAMTKKLLPILALLGVSLTMTAKTNTKTIRLKVIETSDVHGHFFPYDFMEQKPLKGTLVRANTYINSQRSIYGDNLLLIDNGDILQGQPCVYWSNYVMPEDENLAASVINYMGYDAETVGNHDIEPGHKVYDKWIREVRCPLLGANIVKEECKNGKASPKSIYKGLKPYSVHYKDGVKVCIIGLLTPTIPSWLNHSIWKGIEFEEMVSCARKWVKYIQDYEKPDLLFGLFHSGLDGGIVTDECAENATADVAREVPGFDVIFFGHDHQVHKEWIVNKNGQNVLCIDPSCYVKNVAEAEIELTYTNGKLSKKVIEGHIVNVLDEEVDTDMLSHFQPQIDAVKSYVSQKIGRFESPIYTRESFFGNSAFTDLIHNLQLQITNADISFNAPLSFNTTINAGDVTMADMFKLYRFENLLFVLRMTGEEIRKHLEYSYDMWTNTMKSPEDHALRLNDNSKDDQQRTGFQYYTFNFDSACGIDYEVDLTKPDGEKVKILRFTNGVPFDEKKWYKVAMNSYRANGGGELLTLGAGIPQDSLHNRVIFHTDRDQRYYLTNEIKRMGVINPKPNNNWKFVPENWVKPALERDRKQLFGNK
;
A
#
# COMPACT_ATOMS: atom_id res chain seq x y z
N MET A 1 -57.43 -56.75 91.22
CA MET A 1 -57.88 -55.89 92.30
C MET A 1 -57.70 -54.45 91.87
N THR A 2 -58.83 -53.74 91.80
CA THR A 2 -59.07 -52.32 91.83
C THR A 2 -58.51 -51.48 90.62
N ILE A 3 -59.31 -51.22 89.58
CA ILE A 3 -60.16 -50.09 89.28
C ILE A 3 -59.53 -48.71 89.57
N LYS A 4 -59.31 -47.89 88.55
CA LYS A 4 -60.03 -46.63 88.45
C LYS A 4 -59.84 -45.97 87.10
N VAL A 5 -60.95 -45.61 86.55
CA VAL A 5 -61.33 -44.74 85.42
C VAL A 5 -61.01 -43.28 85.74
N GLN A 6 -60.68 -42.48 84.72
CA GLN A 6 -61.17 -41.12 84.45
C GLN A 6 -60.20 -40.43 83.53
N ALA A 7 -60.50 -39.66 82.62
CA ALA A 7 -61.66 -38.98 82.01
C ALA A 7 -61.13 -38.09 80.88
N MET A 8 -61.88 -38.02 79.83
CA MET A 8 -61.65 -37.16 78.70
C MET A 8 -61.52 -35.67 79.03
N THR A 9 -60.61 -34.97 78.43
CA THR A 9 -60.84 -33.58 78.05
C THR A 9 -60.24 -33.30 76.69
N LYS A 10 -61.14 -33.01 75.72
CA LYS A 10 -60.84 -32.47 74.39
C LYS A 10 -60.29 -31.06 74.55
N LYS A 11 -59.11 -30.77 73.95
CA LYS A 11 -58.70 -29.41 73.62
C LYS A 11 -58.43 -29.34 72.10
N LEU A 12 -59.27 -28.61 71.44
CA LEU A 12 -59.05 -28.16 70.07
C LEU A 12 -57.81 -27.27 69.98
N LEU A 13 -56.87 -27.64 69.16
CA LEU A 13 -55.82 -26.71 68.67
C LEU A 13 -56.28 -26.16 67.27
N PRO A 14 -56.23 -24.85 67.06
CA PRO A 14 -56.47 -24.31 65.72
C PRO A 14 -55.20 -24.50 64.85
N ILE A 15 -55.38 -25.09 63.67
CA ILE A 15 -54.34 -25.17 62.64
C ILE A 15 -54.21 -23.79 62.05
N LEU A 16 -53.12 -23.07 62.35
CA LEU A 16 -52.68 -21.87 61.62
C LEU A 16 -52.01 -22.31 60.31
N ALA A 17 -52.73 -22.21 59.23
CA ALA A 17 -52.14 -22.33 57.91
C ALA A 17 -51.30 -21.10 57.63
N LEU A 18 -49.95 -21.22 57.74
CA LEU A 18 -49.02 -20.24 57.19
C LEU A 18 -49.03 -20.37 55.67
N LEU A 19 -49.74 -19.50 55.00
CA LEU A 19 -49.55 -19.19 53.57
C LEU A 19 -48.21 -18.47 53.44
N GLY A 20 -47.15 -19.24 53.18
CA GLY A 20 -45.87 -18.69 52.73
C GLY A 20 -46.02 -18.10 51.32
N VAL A 21 -46.29 -16.81 51.23
CA VAL A 21 -46.17 -16.07 49.98
C VAL A 21 -44.69 -15.96 49.67
N SER A 22 -44.19 -16.87 48.84
CA SER A 22 -42.85 -16.73 48.23
C SER A 22 -42.92 -15.55 47.26
N LEU A 23 -42.53 -14.36 47.71
CA LEU A 23 -42.18 -13.26 46.80
C LEU A 23 -40.94 -13.71 46.03
N THR A 24 -41.11 -14.30 44.88
CA THR A 24 -40.07 -14.38 43.85
C THR A 24 -39.84 -12.94 43.39
N MET A 25 -38.83 -12.27 44.00
CA MET A 25 -38.24 -11.08 43.41
C MET A 25 -37.59 -11.52 42.10
N THR A 26 -38.32 -11.39 41.00
CA THR A 26 -37.69 -11.38 39.65
C THR A 26 -36.81 -10.16 39.61
N ALA A 27 -35.52 -10.35 39.90
CA ALA A 27 -34.51 -9.32 39.67
C ALA A 27 -34.66 -8.89 38.19
N LYS A 28 -35.10 -7.66 37.98
CA LYS A 28 -35.22 -7.10 36.66
C LYS A 28 -33.82 -7.11 36.06
N THR A 29 -33.54 -8.02 35.12
CA THR A 29 -32.26 -8.09 34.40
C THR A 29 -32.04 -6.75 33.69
N ASN A 30 -31.08 -6.00 34.18
CA ASN A 30 -30.73 -4.74 33.54
C ASN A 30 -29.85 -5.05 32.32
N THR A 31 -30.43 -4.90 31.12
CA THR A 31 -29.74 -5.13 29.84
C THR A 31 -29.53 -3.79 29.15
N LYS A 32 -28.28 -3.48 28.81
CA LYS A 32 -27.87 -2.33 27.99
C LYS A 32 -27.20 -2.84 26.73
N THR A 33 -27.64 -2.37 25.56
CA THR A 33 -26.99 -2.65 24.28
C THR A 33 -26.32 -1.38 23.79
N ILE A 34 -25.06 -1.49 23.40
CA ILE A 34 -24.24 -0.42 22.84
C ILE A 34 -23.90 -0.80 21.40
N ARG A 35 -24.08 0.12 20.48
CA ARG A 35 -23.70 -0.04 19.08
C ARG A 35 -22.57 0.91 18.75
N LEU A 36 -21.51 0.37 18.18
CA LEU A 36 -20.36 1.10 17.69
C LEU A 36 -20.21 0.85 16.19
N LYS A 37 -19.70 1.83 15.48
CA LYS A 37 -19.28 1.70 14.08
C LYS A 37 -17.82 2.15 13.96
N VAL A 38 -17.04 1.37 13.23
CA VAL A 38 -15.69 1.76 12.80
C VAL A 38 -15.69 1.85 11.29
N ILE A 39 -15.17 2.94 10.73
CA ILE A 39 -14.99 3.12 9.29
C ILE A 39 -13.50 3.33 9.02
N GLU A 40 -12.97 2.58 8.07
CA GLU A 40 -11.59 2.65 7.62
C GLU A 40 -11.51 3.18 6.19
N THR A 41 -10.53 4.07 5.97
CA THR A 41 -9.94 4.34 4.66
C THR A 41 -8.52 3.80 4.63
N SER A 42 -8.04 3.37 3.46
CA SER A 42 -6.70 2.82 3.25
C SER A 42 -6.17 3.22 1.89
N ASP A 43 -4.84 3.32 1.77
CA ASP A 43 -4.16 3.50 0.49
C ASP A 43 -4.78 4.62 -0.34
N VAL A 44 -4.97 5.77 0.32
CA VAL A 44 -5.65 6.93 -0.26
C VAL A 44 -4.86 7.52 -1.42
N HIS A 45 -3.52 7.49 -1.36
CA HIS A 45 -2.61 7.95 -2.42
C HIS A 45 -2.96 9.32 -3.02
N GLY A 46 -3.31 10.28 -2.14
CA GLY A 46 -3.64 11.63 -2.56
C GLY A 46 -4.98 11.79 -3.30
N HIS A 47 -5.85 10.78 -3.30
CA HIS A 47 -7.21 10.86 -3.83
C HIS A 47 -8.13 11.66 -2.90
N PHE A 48 -7.74 12.90 -2.63
CA PHE A 48 -8.47 13.79 -1.74
C PHE A 48 -9.68 14.44 -2.43
N PHE A 49 -9.49 14.95 -3.65
CA PHE A 49 -10.40 15.84 -4.35
C PHE A 49 -10.99 15.20 -5.62
N PRO A 50 -12.20 15.60 -6.05
CA PRO A 50 -12.89 15.00 -7.19
C PRO A 50 -12.29 15.44 -8.54
N TYR A 51 -10.96 15.47 -8.63
CA TYR A 51 -10.20 15.85 -9.81
C TYR A 51 -8.88 15.07 -9.89
N ASP A 52 -8.68 14.39 -11.00
CA ASP A 52 -7.42 13.75 -11.36
C ASP A 52 -6.45 14.79 -11.91
N PHE A 53 -5.42 15.13 -11.13
CA PHE A 53 -4.45 16.16 -11.52
C PHE A 53 -3.46 15.69 -12.59
N MET A 54 -3.30 14.37 -12.79
CA MET A 54 -2.48 13.81 -13.86
C MET A 54 -3.24 13.81 -15.20
N GLU A 55 -4.48 13.30 -15.18
CA GLU A 55 -5.31 13.20 -16.37
C GLU A 55 -6.15 14.47 -16.64
N GLN A 56 -6.14 15.42 -15.71
CA GLN A 56 -6.85 16.70 -15.74
C GLN A 56 -8.36 16.54 -16.06
N LYS A 57 -9.00 15.61 -15.36
CA LYS A 57 -10.41 15.24 -15.54
C LYS A 57 -11.10 14.95 -14.20
N PRO A 58 -12.44 14.90 -14.15
CA PRO A 58 -13.15 14.49 -12.94
C PRO A 58 -12.74 13.10 -12.44
N LEU A 59 -12.66 12.95 -11.12
CA LEU A 59 -12.31 11.74 -10.39
C LEU A 59 -13.42 11.35 -9.40
N LYS A 60 -13.79 10.06 -9.34
CA LYS A 60 -14.85 9.57 -8.45
C LYS A 60 -14.34 9.10 -7.10
N GLY A 61 -13.37 8.19 -7.03
CA GLY A 61 -12.81 7.67 -5.77
C GLY A 61 -12.03 8.77 -5.05
N THR A 62 -12.62 9.39 -4.02
CA THR A 62 -12.00 10.52 -3.33
C THR A 62 -12.52 10.70 -1.91
N LEU A 63 -11.68 11.24 -1.01
CA LEU A 63 -12.07 11.52 0.37
C LEU A 63 -13.23 12.52 0.49
N VAL A 64 -13.32 13.49 -0.42
CA VAL A 64 -14.43 14.45 -0.46
C VAL A 64 -15.79 13.75 -0.67
N ARG A 65 -15.83 12.65 -1.41
CA ARG A 65 -17.05 11.82 -1.56
C ARG A 65 -17.26 10.89 -0.38
N ALA A 66 -16.20 10.22 0.06
CA ALA A 66 -16.27 9.36 1.24
C ALA A 66 -16.74 10.14 2.48
N ASN A 67 -16.37 11.43 2.61
CA ASN A 67 -16.78 12.26 3.73
C ASN A 67 -18.31 12.47 3.78
N THR A 68 -19.00 12.52 2.65
CA THR A 68 -20.47 12.56 2.61
C THR A 68 -21.07 11.30 3.25
N TYR A 69 -20.59 10.12 2.86
CA TYR A 69 -20.97 8.86 3.49
C TYR A 69 -20.65 8.85 4.99
N ILE A 70 -19.41 9.17 5.36
CA ILE A 70 -18.94 9.20 6.75
C ILE A 70 -19.81 10.13 7.60
N ASN A 71 -20.15 11.33 7.11
CA ASN A 71 -21.01 12.28 7.82
C ASN A 71 -22.43 11.76 7.97
N SER A 72 -22.97 11.01 7.00
CA SER A 72 -24.26 10.32 7.14
C SER A 72 -24.21 9.31 8.30
N GLN A 73 -23.13 8.54 8.41
CA GLN A 73 -22.93 7.57 9.49
C GLN A 73 -22.70 8.24 10.85
N ARG A 74 -21.97 9.36 10.88
CA ARG A 74 -21.84 10.19 12.10
C ARG A 74 -23.19 10.68 12.60
N SER A 75 -24.12 11.00 11.71
CA SER A 75 -25.48 11.41 12.10
C SER A 75 -26.28 10.30 12.76
N ILE A 76 -25.94 9.03 12.48
CA ILE A 76 -26.61 7.83 13.03
C ILE A 76 -25.95 7.38 14.33
N TYR A 77 -24.61 7.30 14.37
CA TYR A 77 -23.86 6.72 15.48
C TYR A 77 -23.34 7.76 16.48
N GLY A 78 -23.31 9.05 16.11
CA GLY A 78 -22.78 10.14 16.96
C GLY A 78 -21.35 9.83 17.41
N ASP A 79 -21.10 10.00 18.71
CA ASP A 79 -19.80 9.73 19.33
C ASP A 79 -19.38 8.24 19.28
N ASN A 80 -20.30 7.33 18.94
CA ASN A 80 -20.02 5.91 18.84
C ASN A 80 -19.45 5.48 17.46
N LEU A 81 -19.13 6.42 16.59
CA LEU A 81 -18.35 6.18 15.39
C LEU A 81 -16.87 6.40 15.66
N LEU A 82 -16.02 5.53 15.12
CA LEU A 82 -14.57 5.69 14.98
C LEU A 82 -14.23 5.76 13.49
N LEU A 83 -13.51 6.79 13.10
CA LEU A 83 -12.96 6.94 11.75
C LEU A 83 -11.44 6.75 11.81
N ILE A 84 -10.92 5.80 11.03
CA ILE A 84 -9.50 5.43 11.03
C ILE A 84 -8.94 5.40 9.62
N ASP A 85 -7.65 5.70 9.46
CA ASP A 85 -6.92 5.62 8.19
C ASP A 85 -5.72 4.67 8.30
N ASN A 86 -5.53 3.86 7.26
CA ASN A 86 -4.51 2.82 7.28
C ASN A 86 -3.23 3.19 6.53
N GLY A 87 -2.96 4.47 6.32
CA GLY A 87 -1.70 4.95 5.72
C GLY A 87 -1.67 4.93 4.20
N ASP A 88 -0.48 5.14 3.65
CA ASP A 88 -0.21 5.41 2.24
C ASP A 88 -0.97 6.64 1.72
N ILE A 89 -0.79 7.74 2.45
CA ILE A 89 -1.44 9.02 2.15
C ILE A 89 -0.46 10.05 1.55
N LEU A 90 0.85 9.91 1.79
CA LEU A 90 1.87 10.91 1.42
C LEU A 90 2.43 10.76 -0.01
N GLN A 91 1.91 9.84 -0.82
CA GLN A 91 2.35 9.57 -2.19
C GLN A 91 1.15 9.35 -3.11
N GLY A 92 1.24 9.66 -4.40
CA GLY A 92 0.24 9.34 -5.42
C GLY A 92 -0.15 10.53 -6.30
N GLN A 93 -1.32 11.14 -6.08
CA GLN A 93 -1.77 12.28 -6.88
C GLN A 93 -0.82 13.49 -6.78
N PRO A 94 -0.68 14.30 -7.83
CA PRO A 94 0.19 15.48 -7.84
C PRO A 94 -0.01 16.49 -6.71
N CYS A 95 -1.18 16.51 -6.08
CA CYS A 95 -1.45 17.40 -4.94
C CYS A 95 -0.59 17.05 -3.72
N VAL A 96 -0.29 15.78 -3.50
CA VAL A 96 0.60 15.33 -2.42
C VAL A 96 2.04 15.74 -2.73
N TYR A 97 2.52 15.47 -3.94
CA TYR A 97 3.85 15.90 -4.37
C TYR A 97 4.03 17.42 -4.27
N TRP A 98 3.03 18.18 -4.70
CA TRP A 98 3.02 19.64 -4.59
C TRP A 98 3.18 20.09 -3.13
N SER A 99 2.41 19.50 -2.21
CA SER A 99 2.53 19.79 -0.79
C SER A 99 3.91 19.41 -0.23
N ASN A 100 4.41 18.21 -0.56
CA ASN A 100 5.64 17.69 0.02
C ASN A 100 6.91 18.39 -0.47
N TYR A 101 6.95 18.79 -1.75
CA TYR A 101 8.20 19.22 -2.41
C TYR A 101 8.16 20.59 -3.07
N VAL A 102 6.98 21.10 -3.41
CA VAL A 102 6.85 22.42 -4.04
C VAL A 102 6.51 23.50 -2.99
N MET A 103 5.65 23.14 -2.03
CA MET A 103 5.26 24.01 -0.91
C MET A 103 5.60 23.37 0.46
N PRO A 104 6.86 22.97 0.70
CA PRO A 104 7.22 22.22 1.91
C PRO A 104 7.09 23.01 3.20
N GLU A 105 7.01 24.35 3.13
CA GLU A 105 6.87 25.22 4.31
C GLU A 105 5.39 25.43 4.72
N ASP A 106 4.44 25.18 3.80
CA ASP A 106 3.01 25.26 4.11
C ASP A 106 2.58 24.04 4.94
N GLU A 107 1.40 24.12 5.60
CA GLU A 107 0.82 22.95 6.29
C GLU A 107 0.71 21.77 5.33
N ASN A 108 1.12 20.58 5.79
CA ASN A 108 1.05 19.38 4.96
C ASN A 108 -0.40 19.07 4.56
N LEU A 109 -0.66 18.96 3.27
CA LEU A 109 -2.02 18.82 2.75
C LEU A 109 -2.71 17.55 3.25
N ALA A 110 -1.98 16.42 3.34
CA ALA A 110 -2.54 15.18 3.87
C ALA A 110 -2.93 15.35 5.34
N ALA A 111 -2.05 15.94 6.16
CA ALA A 111 -2.38 16.26 7.55
C ALA A 111 -3.61 17.18 7.66
N SER A 112 -3.69 18.22 6.82
CA SER A 112 -4.85 19.14 6.78
C SER A 112 -6.15 18.40 6.46
N VAL A 113 -6.13 17.47 5.51
CA VAL A 113 -7.30 16.67 5.11
C VAL A 113 -7.73 15.72 6.24
N ILE A 114 -6.80 14.98 6.83
CA ILE A 114 -7.06 14.08 7.97
C ILE A 114 -7.63 14.88 9.16
N ASN A 115 -7.04 16.03 9.46
CA ASN A 115 -7.49 16.92 10.54
C ASN A 115 -8.89 17.50 10.28
N TYR A 116 -9.19 17.87 9.02
CA TYR A 116 -10.51 18.37 8.63
C TYR A 116 -11.59 17.32 8.80
N MET A 117 -11.34 16.11 8.32
CA MET A 117 -12.28 15.00 8.41
C MET A 117 -12.45 14.46 9.84
N GLY A 118 -11.52 14.79 10.75
CA GLY A 118 -11.61 14.39 12.16
C GLY A 118 -11.44 12.91 12.37
N TYR A 119 -10.35 12.34 11.83
CA TYR A 119 -9.98 10.96 12.10
C TYR A 119 -9.64 10.73 13.58
N ASP A 120 -10.01 9.56 14.10
CA ASP A 120 -9.73 9.15 15.48
C ASP A 120 -8.34 8.52 15.64
N ALA A 121 -7.83 7.85 14.61
CA ALA A 121 -6.47 7.29 14.53
C ALA A 121 -6.04 7.09 13.08
N GLU A 122 -4.74 7.08 12.85
CA GLU A 122 -4.12 6.81 11.56
C GLU A 122 -2.88 5.93 11.78
N THR A 123 -2.50 5.07 10.83
CA THR A 123 -1.22 4.36 10.85
C THR A 123 -0.32 4.85 9.72
N VAL A 124 0.95 4.45 9.77
CA VAL A 124 1.95 4.79 8.75
C VAL A 124 1.97 3.70 7.69
N GLY A 125 1.92 4.08 6.40
CA GLY A 125 2.17 3.19 5.27
C GLY A 125 3.61 3.25 4.76
N ASN A 126 3.98 2.36 3.84
CA ASN A 126 5.34 2.34 3.28
C ASN A 126 5.63 3.56 2.40
N HIS A 127 4.63 4.04 1.67
CA HIS A 127 4.74 5.26 0.88
C HIS A 127 4.69 6.55 1.73
N ASP A 128 4.41 6.44 3.03
CA ASP A 128 4.54 7.57 3.96
C ASP A 128 5.98 7.72 4.46
N ILE A 129 6.78 6.64 4.45
CA ILE A 129 8.22 6.68 4.73
C ILE A 129 9.02 7.13 3.50
N GLU A 130 8.57 6.80 2.30
CA GLU A 130 9.28 7.05 1.03
C GLU A 130 9.72 8.52 0.82
N PRO A 131 8.94 9.55 1.20
CA PRO A 131 9.33 10.94 1.02
C PRO A 131 10.52 11.39 1.89
N GLY A 132 10.92 10.59 2.87
CA GLY A 132 12.04 10.85 3.78
C GLY A 132 11.70 11.77 4.95
N HIS A 133 12.64 11.88 5.88
CA HIS A 133 12.49 12.57 7.17
C HIS A 133 11.92 13.99 7.06
N LYS A 134 12.32 14.76 6.05
CA LYS A 134 11.83 16.15 5.91
C LYS A 134 10.31 16.23 5.75
N VAL A 135 9.71 15.22 5.12
CA VAL A 135 8.28 15.18 4.84
C VAL A 135 7.54 14.46 5.95
N TYR A 136 7.90 13.20 6.25
CA TYR A 136 7.10 12.44 7.23
C TYR A 136 7.26 12.94 8.66
N ASP A 137 8.44 13.46 9.07
CA ASP A 137 8.57 14.07 10.41
C ASP A 137 7.72 15.33 10.56
N LYS A 138 7.50 16.07 9.46
CA LYS A 138 6.59 17.22 9.44
C LYS A 138 5.14 16.76 9.54
N TRP A 139 4.73 15.80 8.70
CA TRP A 139 3.39 15.21 8.72
C TRP A 139 3.03 14.64 10.09
N ILE A 140 3.93 13.84 10.73
CA ILE A 140 3.76 13.31 12.10
C ILE A 140 3.47 14.41 13.12
N ARG A 141 4.07 15.61 12.97
CA ARG A 141 3.82 16.74 13.90
C ARG A 141 2.53 17.48 13.62
N GLU A 142 2.03 17.44 12.40
CA GLU A 142 0.87 18.23 11.95
C GLU A 142 -0.45 17.46 12.02
N VAL A 143 -0.41 16.12 11.97
CA VAL A 143 -1.58 15.27 12.22
C VAL A 143 -1.99 15.35 13.68
N ARG A 144 -3.29 15.57 13.94
CA ARG A 144 -3.83 15.77 15.29
C ARG A 144 -4.27 14.48 15.96
N CYS A 145 -4.75 13.49 15.20
CA CYS A 145 -5.09 12.19 15.75
C CYS A 145 -3.82 11.39 16.13
N PRO A 146 -3.92 10.36 16.98
CA PRO A 146 -2.84 9.44 17.21
C PRO A 146 -2.36 8.78 15.92
N LEU A 147 -1.09 9.00 15.55
CA LEU A 147 -0.45 8.31 14.45
C LEU A 147 0.26 7.09 15.00
N LEU A 148 -0.09 5.89 14.47
CA LEU A 148 0.26 4.62 15.06
C LEU A 148 1.40 3.93 14.29
N GLY A 149 2.26 3.19 15.03
CA GLY A 149 3.35 2.43 14.44
C GLY A 149 4.09 1.65 15.53
N ALA A 150 3.48 0.55 16.02
CA ALA A 150 4.01 -0.20 17.17
C ALA A 150 5.32 -0.92 16.86
N ASN A 151 5.57 -1.26 15.59
CA ASN A 151 6.79 -1.88 15.12
C ASN A 151 7.79 -0.91 14.46
N ILE A 152 7.48 0.39 14.45
CA ILE A 152 8.38 1.44 13.99
C ILE A 152 9.15 1.95 15.22
N VAL A 153 10.34 1.40 15.43
CA VAL A 153 11.10 1.65 16.65
C VAL A 153 12.38 2.44 16.35
N LYS A 154 12.93 3.07 17.40
CA LYS A 154 14.27 3.66 17.30
C LYS A 154 15.30 2.57 17.10
N GLU A 155 16.30 2.84 16.30
CA GLU A 155 17.37 1.87 15.96
C GLU A 155 17.99 1.22 17.21
N GLU A 156 18.28 2.01 18.26
CA GLU A 156 18.83 1.51 19.52
C GLU A 156 17.87 0.64 20.33
N CYS A 157 16.57 0.56 19.93
CA CYS A 157 15.53 -0.16 20.66
C CYS A 157 15.09 -1.45 19.95
N LYS A 158 15.71 -1.83 18.84
CA LYS A 158 15.37 -3.04 18.07
C LYS A 158 15.30 -4.28 18.99
N ASN A 159 14.26 -5.09 18.83
CA ASN A 159 14.01 -6.31 19.59
C ASN A 159 13.87 -6.11 21.12
N GLY A 160 13.63 -4.88 21.56
CA GLY A 160 13.39 -4.56 22.96
C GLY A 160 12.03 -5.03 23.47
N LYS A 161 11.79 -4.85 24.79
CA LYS A 161 10.46 -5.06 25.39
C LYS A 161 9.49 -3.99 24.91
N ALA A 162 8.17 -4.32 24.88
CA ALA A 162 7.13 -3.35 24.61
C ALA A 162 7.26 -2.15 25.57
N SER A 163 7.52 -0.98 25.02
CA SER A 163 7.67 0.28 25.74
C SER A 163 7.28 1.44 24.82
N PRO A 164 6.39 2.34 25.24
CA PRO A 164 6.09 3.54 24.44
C PRO A 164 7.32 4.41 24.15
N LYS A 165 8.39 4.29 24.95
CA LYS A 165 9.64 5.04 24.77
C LYS A 165 10.53 4.49 23.64
N SER A 166 10.33 3.22 23.23
CA SER A 166 11.08 2.61 22.12
C SER A 166 10.55 3.04 20.74
N ILE A 167 9.31 3.50 20.69
CA ILE A 167 8.65 3.89 19.42
C ILE A 167 9.32 5.13 18.83
N TYR A 168 9.35 5.21 17.50
CA TYR A 168 9.88 6.35 16.79
C TYR A 168 9.18 7.66 17.21
N LYS A 169 9.94 8.75 17.21
CA LYS A 169 9.49 10.05 17.74
C LYS A 169 8.20 10.53 17.07
N GLY A 170 7.18 10.82 17.87
CA GLY A 170 5.87 11.34 17.45
C GLY A 170 4.84 10.24 17.18
N LEU A 171 5.26 9.01 16.92
CA LEU A 171 4.35 7.88 16.77
C LEU A 171 3.93 7.32 18.14
N LYS A 172 2.81 6.59 18.12
CA LYS A 172 2.31 5.82 19.26
C LYS A 172 2.17 4.35 18.88
N PRO A 173 2.37 3.41 19.81
CA PRO A 173 2.18 2.00 19.51
C PRO A 173 0.71 1.63 19.38
N TYR A 174 -0.15 2.32 20.12
CA TYR A 174 -1.60 2.12 20.12
C TYR A 174 -2.31 3.41 20.56
N SER A 175 -3.60 3.47 20.28
CA SER A 175 -4.50 4.51 20.81
C SER A 175 -5.58 3.89 21.71
N VAL A 176 -6.18 4.72 22.58
CA VAL A 176 -7.27 4.35 23.47
C VAL A 176 -8.44 5.29 23.29
N HIS A 177 -9.61 4.75 23.03
CA HIS A 177 -10.86 5.48 22.80
C HIS A 177 -11.94 5.00 23.76
N TYR A 178 -12.82 5.89 24.17
CA TYR A 178 -13.99 5.57 25.00
C TYR A 178 -15.25 5.96 24.26
N LYS A 179 -16.11 4.99 23.98
CA LYS A 179 -17.36 5.14 23.22
C LYS A 179 -18.52 4.56 24.06
N ASP A 180 -19.38 5.43 24.58
CA ASP A 180 -20.51 5.05 25.49
C ASP A 180 -20.11 4.15 26.67
N GLY A 181 -18.87 4.32 27.17
CA GLY A 181 -18.28 3.56 28.27
C GLY A 181 -17.53 2.29 27.85
N VAL A 182 -17.53 1.95 26.56
CA VAL A 182 -16.70 0.87 25.99
C VAL A 182 -15.29 1.39 25.76
N LYS A 183 -14.30 0.68 26.29
CA LYS A 183 -12.88 0.97 26.07
C LYS A 183 -12.38 0.22 24.84
N VAL A 184 -11.98 0.95 23.83
CA VAL A 184 -11.43 0.44 22.57
C VAL A 184 -9.95 0.77 22.48
N CYS A 185 -9.11 -0.23 22.23
CA CYS A 185 -7.70 -0.01 21.87
C CYS A 185 -7.46 -0.36 20.41
N ILE A 186 -6.60 0.42 19.74
CA ILE A 186 -6.20 0.20 18.34
C ILE A 186 -4.68 0.14 18.28
N ILE A 187 -4.11 -0.96 17.78
CA ILE A 187 -2.67 -1.13 17.55
C ILE A 187 -2.38 -0.86 16.08
N GLY A 188 -1.42 0.01 15.78
CA GLY A 188 -0.93 0.22 14.41
C GLY A 188 0.33 -0.59 14.12
N LEU A 189 0.39 -1.25 12.96
CA LEU A 189 1.58 -1.93 12.46
C LEU A 189 1.82 -1.60 10.99
N LEU A 190 3.10 -1.53 10.62
CA LEU A 190 3.57 -1.34 9.26
C LEU A 190 4.27 -2.60 8.76
N THR A 191 4.15 -2.92 7.48
CA THR A 191 4.99 -3.95 6.85
C THR A 191 6.47 -3.74 7.18
N PRO A 192 7.19 -4.77 7.63
CA PRO A 192 8.59 -4.60 8.04
C PRO A 192 9.57 -4.58 6.88
N THR A 193 9.12 -4.79 5.64
CA THR A 193 9.97 -4.92 4.45
C THR A 193 10.44 -3.60 3.84
N ILE A 194 10.25 -2.48 4.54
CA ILE A 194 10.74 -1.14 4.14
C ILE A 194 12.21 -1.16 3.67
N PRO A 195 13.15 -1.84 4.35
CA PRO A 195 14.54 -1.92 3.92
C PRO A 195 14.75 -2.59 2.55
N SER A 196 13.80 -3.40 2.09
CA SER A 196 13.86 -4.04 0.77
C SER A 196 13.52 -3.10 -0.39
N TRP A 197 12.91 -1.95 -0.11
CA TRP A 197 12.45 -1.00 -1.14
C TRP A 197 13.11 0.37 -1.04
N LEU A 198 13.41 0.83 0.18
CA LEU A 198 13.84 2.19 0.43
C LEU A 198 15.29 2.24 0.89
N ASN A 199 16.01 3.23 0.37
CA ASN A 199 17.39 3.48 0.79
C ASN A 199 17.46 3.82 2.28
N HIS A 200 18.46 3.28 2.98
CA HIS A 200 18.67 3.49 4.43
C HIS A 200 18.69 4.97 4.84
N SER A 201 19.17 5.88 3.97
CA SER A 201 19.19 7.32 4.28
C SER A 201 17.79 7.92 4.50
N ILE A 202 16.74 7.29 3.95
CA ILE A 202 15.34 7.74 4.05
C ILE A 202 14.76 7.41 5.42
N TRP A 203 15.17 6.30 6.02
CA TRP A 203 14.66 5.79 7.30
C TRP A 203 15.75 5.64 8.38
N LYS A 204 16.89 6.33 8.22
CA LYS A 204 18.00 6.29 9.16
C LYS A 204 17.56 6.61 10.60
N GLY A 205 17.95 5.76 11.56
CA GLY A 205 17.57 5.91 12.97
C GLY A 205 16.24 5.23 13.32
N ILE A 206 15.65 4.53 12.35
CA ILE A 206 14.44 3.73 12.52
C ILE A 206 14.77 2.25 12.26
N GLU A 207 14.07 1.37 12.96
CA GLU A 207 14.03 -0.06 12.69
C GLU A 207 12.60 -0.52 12.59
N PHE A 208 12.35 -1.55 11.79
CA PHE A 208 11.05 -2.14 11.57
C PHE A 208 11.05 -3.55 12.15
N GLU A 209 10.28 -3.76 13.24
CA GLU A 209 10.21 -5.08 13.87
C GLU A 209 9.21 -5.99 13.14
N GLU A 210 9.47 -7.30 13.16
CA GLU A 210 8.59 -8.32 12.60
C GLU A 210 7.21 -8.25 13.26
N MET A 211 6.14 -8.38 12.44
CA MET A 211 4.77 -8.03 12.86
C MET A 211 4.19 -8.97 13.91
N VAL A 212 4.34 -10.29 13.77
CA VAL A 212 3.72 -11.27 14.68
C VAL A 212 4.32 -11.17 16.10
N SER A 213 5.64 -11.07 16.18
CA SER A 213 6.34 -10.93 17.47
C SER A 213 6.04 -9.59 18.13
N CYS A 214 6.00 -8.52 17.33
CA CYS A 214 5.65 -7.18 17.79
C CYS A 214 4.20 -7.12 18.29
N ALA A 215 3.24 -7.62 17.49
CA ALA A 215 1.84 -7.69 17.89
C ALA A 215 1.67 -8.47 19.20
N ARG A 216 2.35 -9.62 19.35
CA ARG A 216 2.29 -10.43 20.58
C ARG A 216 2.77 -9.65 21.81
N LYS A 217 3.86 -8.87 21.67
CA LYS A 217 4.37 -8.01 22.75
C LYS A 217 3.34 -6.95 23.17
N TRP A 218 2.77 -6.24 22.17
CA TRP A 218 1.86 -5.14 22.45
C TRP A 218 0.47 -5.58 22.88
N VAL A 219 -0.09 -6.67 22.33
CA VAL A 219 -1.34 -7.26 22.82
C VAL A 219 -1.22 -7.63 24.29
N LYS A 220 -0.11 -8.29 24.67
CA LYS A 220 0.13 -8.60 26.08
C LYS A 220 0.21 -7.33 26.95
N TYR A 221 0.94 -6.32 26.51
CA TYR A 221 1.07 -5.04 27.22
C TYR A 221 -0.31 -4.39 27.42
N ILE A 222 -1.12 -4.29 26.35
CA ILE A 222 -2.45 -3.69 26.40
C ILE A 222 -3.39 -4.48 27.32
N GLN A 223 -3.37 -5.80 27.25
CA GLN A 223 -4.18 -6.64 28.14
C GLN A 223 -3.79 -6.50 29.62
N ASP A 224 -2.49 -6.35 29.91
CA ASP A 224 -2.00 -6.19 31.27
C ASP A 224 -2.34 -4.80 31.86
N TYR A 225 -2.21 -3.72 31.06
CA TYR A 225 -2.30 -2.34 31.55
C TYR A 225 -3.60 -1.63 31.20
N GLU A 226 -4.13 -1.85 29.99
CA GLU A 226 -5.33 -1.13 29.50
C GLU A 226 -6.62 -1.90 29.73
N LYS A 227 -6.60 -3.23 29.57
CA LYS A 227 -7.76 -4.12 29.70
C LYS A 227 -8.96 -3.65 28.89
N PRO A 228 -8.84 -3.52 27.57
CA PRO A 228 -9.91 -3.02 26.72
C PRO A 228 -11.08 -4.00 26.63
N ASP A 229 -12.28 -3.47 26.33
CA ASP A 229 -13.45 -4.26 25.93
C ASP A 229 -13.33 -4.75 24.49
N LEU A 230 -12.67 -3.96 23.62
CA LEU A 230 -12.42 -4.25 22.21
C LEU A 230 -10.95 -3.92 21.87
N LEU A 231 -10.33 -4.80 21.10
CA LEU A 231 -8.98 -4.60 20.58
C LEU A 231 -8.99 -4.71 19.04
N PHE A 232 -8.58 -3.64 18.37
CA PHE A 232 -8.45 -3.61 16.92
C PHE A 232 -6.99 -3.57 16.48
N GLY A 233 -6.72 -4.19 15.33
CA GLY A 233 -5.53 -3.96 14.53
C GLY A 233 -5.82 -2.90 13.47
N LEU A 234 -4.82 -2.06 13.15
CA LEU A 234 -4.79 -1.16 12.01
C LEU A 234 -3.44 -1.38 11.32
N PHE A 235 -3.40 -2.27 10.32
CA PHE A 235 -2.17 -2.83 9.79
C PHE A 235 -1.94 -2.42 8.34
N HIS A 236 -0.92 -1.63 8.10
CA HIS A 236 -0.47 -1.39 6.73
C HIS A 236 0.43 -2.54 6.26
N SER A 237 -0.21 -3.65 5.93
CA SER A 237 0.37 -4.93 5.48
C SER A 237 -0.75 -5.77 4.88
N GLY A 238 -0.58 -6.32 3.70
CA GLY A 238 -1.60 -7.13 3.03
C GLY A 238 -1.95 -8.43 3.79
N LEU A 239 -2.88 -9.19 3.24
CA LEU A 239 -3.40 -10.39 3.90
C LEU A 239 -2.31 -11.44 4.10
N ASP A 240 -1.65 -11.86 3.00
CA ASP A 240 -0.55 -12.82 2.98
C ASP A 240 0.29 -12.67 1.70
N GLY A 241 1.42 -13.39 1.61
CA GLY A 241 2.30 -13.36 0.43
C GLY A 241 3.27 -12.17 0.40
N GLY A 242 3.63 -11.69 -0.80
CA GLY A 242 4.67 -10.68 -1.00
C GLY A 242 6.07 -11.21 -0.71
N ILE A 243 6.99 -10.33 -0.27
CA ILE A 243 8.36 -10.71 0.08
C ILE A 243 8.34 -11.48 1.41
N VAL A 244 8.85 -12.71 1.39
CA VAL A 244 9.01 -13.54 2.59
C VAL A 244 10.48 -13.90 2.76
N THR A 245 11.04 -13.60 3.93
CA THR A 245 12.40 -13.92 4.33
C THR A 245 12.39 -14.73 5.63
N ASP A 246 13.57 -15.21 6.06
CA ASP A 246 13.70 -15.86 7.37
C ASP A 246 13.42 -14.89 8.53
N GLU A 247 13.50 -13.58 8.31
CA GLU A 247 13.36 -12.56 9.34
C GLU A 247 11.95 -11.96 9.40
N CYS A 248 11.25 -11.84 8.28
CA CYS A 248 9.92 -11.21 8.22
C CYS A 248 9.17 -11.55 6.93
N ALA A 249 7.84 -11.33 6.97
CA ALA A 249 6.97 -11.34 5.81
C ALA A 249 6.43 -9.92 5.54
N GLU A 250 6.31 -9.57 4.26
CA GLU A 250 5.71 -8.31 3.80
C GLU A 250 4.24 -8.23 4.21
N ASN A 251 3.49 -9.25 3.83
CA ASN A 251 2.06 -9.35 4.11
C ASN A 251 1.85 -10.39 5.22
N ALA A 252 1.59 -9.91 6.43
CA ALA A 252 1.55 -10.74 7.63
C ALA A 252 0.23 -10.62 8.42
N THR A 253 -0.79 -9.97 7.86
CA THR A 253 -2.07 -9.75 8.56
C THR A 253 -2.73 -11.05 8.98
N ALA A 254 -2.80 -12.04 8.09
CA ALA A 254 -3.36 -13.34 8.39
C ALA A 254 -2.55 -14.11 9.46
N ASP A 255 -1.24 -13.98 9.46
CA ASP A 255 -0.37 -14.62 10.45
C ASP A 255 -0.54 -13.99 11.83
N VAL A 256 -0.63 -12.65 11.92
CA VAL A 256 -0.97 -11.97 13.18
C VAL A 256 -2.33 -12.42 13.67
N ALA A 257 -3.35 -12.46 12.80
CA ALA A 257 -4.70 -12.90 13.18
C ALA A 257 -4.72 -14.32 13.73
N ARG A 258 -3.97 -15.25 13.13
CA ARG A 258 -3.88 -16.67 13.58
C ARG A 258 -3.09 -16.82 14.86
N GLU A 259 -1.91 -16.18 14.94
CA GLU A 259 -0.89 -16.45 15.96
C GLU A 259 -0.99 -15.56 17.20
N VAL A 260 -1.74 -14.46 17.15
CA VAL A 260 -1.82 -13.48 18.23
C VAL A 260 -3.28 -13.30 18.70
N PRO A 261 -3.77 -14.13 19.62
CA PRO A 261 -5.12 -13.98 20.15
C PRO A 261 -5.33 -12.66 20.88
N GLY A 262 -6.53 -12.11 20.77
CA GLY A 262 -6.95 -10.91 21.47
C GLY A 262 -7.57 -9.85 20.55
N PHE A 263 -7.32 -9.89 19.24
CA PHE A 263 -7.97 -9.01 18.29
C PHE A 263 -9.43 -9.41 18.05
N ASP A 264 -10.29 -8.40 17.96
CA ASP A 264 -11.69 -8.54 17.56
C ASP A 264 -11.86 -8.28 16.05
N VAL A 265 -11.21 -7.23 15.55
CA VAL A 265 -11.16 -6.84 14.14
C VAL A 265 -9.74 -6.41 13.81
N ILE A 266 -9.27 -6.77 12.62
CA ILE A 266 -8.06 -6.22 12.01
C ILE A 266 -8.49 -5.51 10.72
N PHE A 267 -8.36 -4.19 10.71
CA PHE A 267 -8.43 -3.35 9.54
C PHE A 267 -7.05 -3.33 8.90
N PHE A 268 -6.97 -3.49 7.56
CA PHE A 268 -5.68 -3.59 6.90
C PHE A 268 -5.71 -3.08 5.45
N GLY A 269 -4.54 -2.99 4.79
CA GLY A 269 -4.38 -2.48 3.44
C GLY A 269 -3.04 -2.91 2.82
N HIS A 270 -2.42 -2.07 2.00
CA HIS A 270 -1.13 -2.27 1.34
C HIS A 270 -1.17 -3.09 0.06
N ASP A 271 -1.90 -4.21 0.00
CA ASP A 271 -1.95 -5.05 -1.20
C ASP A 271 -2.93 -4.56 -2.27
N HIS A 272 -3.67 -3.48 -1.98
CA HIS A 272 -4.65 -2.83 -2.86
C HIS A 272 -5.79 -3.74 -3.30
N GLN A 273 -6.12 -4.79 -2.54
CA GLN A 273 -7.19 -5.72 -2.83
C GLN A 273 -8.35 -5.56 -1.84
N VAL A 274 -9.54 -5.97 -2.24
CA VAL A 274 -10.69 -6.00 -1.35
C VAL A 274 -10.72 -7.31 -0.61
N HIS A 275 -10.62 -7.25 0.72
CA HIS A 275 -10.73 -8.42 1.59
C HIS A 275 -11.83 -8.27 2.64
N LYS A 276 -12.52 -9.35 2.92
CA LYS A 276 -13.40 -9.50 4.06
C LYS A 276 -13.45 -10.95 4.49
N GLU A 277 -12.68 -11.30 5.50
CA GLU A 277 -12.47 -12.69 5.89
C GLU A 277 -12.56 -12.86 7.42
N TRP A 278 -13.02 -14.05 7.83
CA TRP A 278 -12.98 -14.47 9.21
C TRP A 278 -11.85 -15.47 9.42
N ILE A 279 -10.86 -15.10 10.21
CA ILE A 279 -9.71 -15.95 10.53
C ILE A 279 -9.85 -16.49 11.94
N VAL A 280 -9.72 -17.81 12.09
CA VAL A 280 -9.75 -18.46 13.40
C VAL A 280 -8.35 -18.41 14.01
N ASN A 281 -8.21 -17.78 15.18
CA ASN A 281 -6.95 -17.73 15.88
C ASN A 281 -6.65 -19.05 16.63
N LYS A 282 -5.42 -19.18 17.13
CA LYS A 282 -4.97 -20.40 17.84
C LYS A 282 -5.75 -20.74 19.11
N ASN A 283 -6.59 -19.83 19.63
CA ASN A 283 -7.50 -20.07 20.76
C ASN A 283 -8.92 -20.43 20.30
N GLY A 284 -9.15 -20.60 18.98
CA GLY A 284 -10.46 -20.93 18.41
C GLY A 284 -11.44 -19.76 18.33
N GLN A 285 -10.96 -18.51 18.42
CA GLN A 285 -11.79 -17.31 18.32
C GLN A 285 -11.71 -16.76 16.90
N ASN A 286 -12.83 -16.25 16.38
CA ASN A 286 -12.91 -15.60 15.10
C ASN A 286 -12.40 -14.16 15.19
N VAL A 287 -11.57 -13.74 14.24
CA VAL A 287 -11.10 -12.38 14.01
C VAL A 287 -11.57 -11.94 12.64
N LEU A 288 -12.27 -10.82 12.56
CA LEU A 288 -12.62 -10.20 11.27
C LEU A 288 -11.39 -9.49 10.72
N CYS A 289 -10.94 -9.86 9.51
CA CYS A 289 -9.92 -9.15 8.75
C CYS A 289 -10.58 -8.48 7.55
N ILE A 290 -10.40 -7.16 7.39
CA ILE A 290 -11.13 -6.39 6.39
C ILE A 290 -10.24 -5.29 5.79
N ASP A 291 -10.29 -5.13 4.46
CA ASP A 291 -9.53 -4.17 3.65
C ASP A 291 -10.43 -3.57 2.57
N PRO A 292 -10.53 -2.23 2.46
CA PRO A 292 -11.35 -1.56 1.45
C PRO A 292 -10.69 -1.49 0.06
N SER A 293 -9.44 -1.96 -0.11
CA SER A 293 -8.59 -1.65 -1.26
C SER A 293 -8.13 -0.18 -1.27
N CYS A 294 -7.72 0.35 -2.43
CA CYS A 294 -7.06 1.63 -2.57
C CYS A 294 -7.91 2.70 -3.30
N TYR A 295 -7.39 3.94 -3.29
CA TYR A 295 -7.92 5.08 -4.06
C TYR A 295 -9.35 5.48 -3.70
N VAL A 296 -9.74 5.23 -2.47
CA VAL A 296 -11.06 5.61 -1.92
C VAL A 296 -12.23 5.18 -2.81
N LYS A 297 -12.13 4.00 -3.41
CA LYS A 297 -13.26 3.39 -4.15
C LYS A 297 -14.30 2.85 -3.19
N ASN A 298 -13.81 2.31 -2.09
CA ASN A 298 -14.61 1.77 -1.01
C ASN A 298 -14.09 2.30 0.33
N VAL A 299 -14.91 2.12 1.37
CA VAL A 299 -14.50 2.14 2.77
C VAL A 299 -14.79 0.77 3.37
N ALA A 300 -13.96 0.32 4.32
CA ALA A 300 -14.30 -0.84 5.12
C ALA A 300 -14.97 -0.40 6.41
N GLU A 301 -15.95 -1.16 6.87
CA GLU A 301 -16.62 -0.84 8.12
C GLU A 301 -16.89 -2.08 8.96
N ALA A 302 -16.86 -1.91 10.27
CA ALA A 302 -17.30 -2.89 11.23
C ALA A 302 -18.42 -2.29 12.09
N GLU A 303 -19.57 -2.99 12.12
CA GLU A 303 -20.64 -2.73 13.07
C GLU A 303 -20.50 -3.68 14.26
N ILE A 304 -20.51 -3.11 15.47
CA ILE A 304 -20.26 -3.87 16.69
C ILE A 304 -21.41 -3.64 17.65
N GLU A 305 -22.09 -4.72 18.05
CA GLU A 305 -23.14 -4.70 19.06
C GLU A 305 -22.66 -5.41 20.32
N LEU A 306 -22.60 -4.67 21.43
CA LEU A 306 -22.24 -5.18 22.75
C LEU A 306 -23.45 -5.15 23.65
N THR A 307 -23.87 -6.32 24.17
CA THR A 307 -24.95 -6.43 25.12
C THR A 307 -24.40 -6.72 26.51
N TYR A 308 -24.66 -5.82 27.44
CA TYR A 308 -24.31 -5.98 28.85
C TYR A 308 -25.53 -6.41 29.66
N THR A 309 -25.38 -7.46 30.47
CA THR A 309 -26.41 -7.95 31.39
C THR A 309 -25.89 -7.79 32.80
N ASN A 310 -26.58 -6.97 33.60
CA ASN A 310 -26.16 -6.63 34.99
C ASN A 310 -24.70 -6.10 35.05
N GLY A 311 -24.31 -5.27 34.07
CA GLY A 311 -23.00 -4.65 33.96
C GLY A 311 -21.87 -5.56 33.44
N LYS A 312 -22.17 -6.81 33.07
CA LYS A 312 -21.21 -7.72 32.45
C LYS A 312 -21.52 -7.93 30.97
N LEU A 313 -20.49 -7.91 30.14
CA LEU A 313 -20.62 -8.25 28.72
C LEU A 313 -21.15 -9.67 28.56
N SER A 314 -22.33 -9.82 27.95
CA SER A 314 -23.02 -11.10 27.78
C SER A 314 -23.12 -11.54 26.32
N LYS A 315 -23.02 -10.60 25.38
CA LYS A 315 -23.04 -10.87 23.93
C LYS A 315 -22.20 -9.83 23.20
N LYS A 316 -21.44 -10.29 22.22
CA LYS A 316 -20.69 -9.46 21.26
C LYS A 316 -21.01 -9.97 19.86
N VAL A 317 -21.46 -9.09 18.98
CA VAL A 317 -21.69 -9.35 17.55
C VAL A 317 -20.87 -8.35 16.77
N ILE A 318 -20.16 -8.83 15.77
CA ILE A 318 -19.36 -8.02 14.85
C ILE A 318 -19.78 -8.39 13.44
N GLU A 319 -20.07 -7.37 12.61
CA GLU A 319 -20.40 -7.53 11.20
C GLU A 319 -19.52 -6.58 10.39
N GLY A 320 -18.85 -7.09 9.35
CA GLY A 320 -17.99 -6.30 8.46
C GLY A 320 -18.68 -6.03 7.14
N HIS A 321 -18.46 -4.85 6.56
CA HIS A 321 -18.99 -4.46 5.26
C HIS A 321 -17.95 -3.69 4.45
N ILE A 322 -17.92 -3.93 3.13
CA ILE A 322 -17.21 -3.10 2.17
C ILE A 322 -18.24 -2.24 1.47
N VAL A 323 -18.14 -0.94 1.63
CA VAL A 323 -19.10 0.03 1.11
C VAL A 323 -18.49 0.82 -0.03
N ASN A 324 -19.08 0.71 -1.22
CA ASN A 324 -18.63 1.49 -2.37
C ASN A 324 -19.10 2.95 -2.23
N VAL A 325 -18.15 3.90 -2.34
CA VAL A 325 -18.41 5.34 -2.16
C VAL A 325 -18.22 6.15 -3.45
N LEU A 326 -18.09 5.49 -4.60
CA LEU A 326 -17.81 6.15 -5.88
C LEU A 326 -18.95 7.06 -6.35
N ASP A 327 -20.19 6.72 -6.01
CA ASP A 327 -21.39 7.44 -6.46
C ASP A 327 -21.99 8.35 -5.37
N GLU A 328 -21.28 8.47 -4.22
CA GLU A 328 -21.66 9.47 -3.20
C GLU A 328 -21.52 10.89 -3.75
N GLU A 329 -22.36 11.79 -3.29
CA GLU A 329 -22.26 13.20 -3.64
C GLU A 329 -20.98 13.82 -3.06
N VAL A 330 -20.53 14.87 -3.70
CA VAL A 330 -19.35 15.64 -3.24
C VAL A 330 -19.71 16.44 -2.00
N ASP A 331 -18.94 16.33 -0.93
CA ASP A 331 -19.03 17.21 0.22
C ASP A 331 -18.59 18.63 -0.18
N THR A 332 -19.56 19.51 -0.36
CA THR A 332 -19.35 20.86 -0.87
C THR A 332 -18.62 21.77 0.13
N ASP A 333 -18.76 21.52 1.42
CA ASP A 333 -18.11 22.31 2.47
C ASP A 333 -16.61 21.96 2.51
N MET A 334 -16.28 20.67 2.49
CA MET A 334 -14.91 20.20 2.38
C MET A 334 -14.26 20.67 1.08
N LEU A 335 -14.96 20.53 -0.05
CA LEU A 335 -14.45 20.99 -1.33
C LEU A 335 -14.14 22.50 -1.33
N SER A 336 -15.07 23.31 -0.79
CA SER A 336 -14.91 24.76 -0.68
C SER A 336 -13.75 25.15 0.23
N HIS A 337 -13.56 24.41 1.33
CA HIS A 337 -12.45 24.63 2.27
C HIS A 337 -11.09 24.47 1.59
N PHE A 338 -10.93 23.44 0.75
CA PHE A 338 -9.67 23.14 0.06
C PHE A 338 -9.57 23.73 -1.36
N GLN A 339 -10.53 24.54 -1.80
CA GLN A 339 -10.52 25.12 -3.15
C GLN A 339 -9.22 25.88 -3.48
N PRO A 340 -8.62 26.68 -2.55
CA PRO A 340 -7.35 27.35 -2.82
C PRO A 340 -6.20 26.39 -3.18
N GLN A 341 -6.08 25.27 -2.45
CA GLN A 341 -5.06 24.25 -2.71
C GLN A 341 -5.32 23.56 -4.03
N ILE A 342 -6.58 23.21 -4.33
CA ILE A 342 -6.99 22.59 -5.60
C ILE A 342 -6.58 23.50 -6.78
N ASP A 343 -6.86 24.80 -6.70
CA ASP A 343 -6.54 25.75 -7.77
C ASP A 343 -5.02 25.95 -7.92
N ALA A 344 -4.28 25.96 -6.81
CA ALA A 344 -2.82 26.04 -6.84
C ALA A 344 -2.20 24.79 -7.48
N VAL A 345 -2.68 23.59 -7.15
CA VAL A 345 -2.21 22.34 -7.78
C VAL A 345 -2.58 22.30 -9.26
N LYS A 346 -3.79 22.70 -9.65
CA LYS A 346 -4.18 22.81 -11.06
C LYS A 346 -3.25 23.75 -11.83
N SER A 347 -2.91 24.89 -11.25
CA SER A 347 -1.95 25.84 -11.82
C SER A 347 -0.57 25.20 -11.97
N TYR A 348 -0.09 24.48 -10.95
CA TYR A 348 1.20 23.79 -10.96
C TYR A 348 1.26 22.72 -12.05
N VAL A 349 0.28 21.83 -12.13
CA VAL A 349 0.31 20.73 -13.11
C VAL A 349 0.12 21.21 -14.55
N SER A 350 -0.49 22.36 -14.76
CA SER A 350 -0.67 22.98 -16.07
C SER A 350 0.57 23.73 -16.60
N GLN A 351 1.61 23.88 -15.77
CA GLN A 351 2.84 24.58 -16.20
C GLN A 351 3.49 23.87 -17.37
N LYS A 352 3.70 24.60 -18.46
CA LYS A 352 4.45 24.12 -19.62
C LYS A 352 5.92 23.94 -19.25
N ILE A 353 6.49 22.77 -19.58
CA ILE A 353 7.89 22.43 -19.34
C ILE A 353 8.69 22.16 -20.59
N GLY A 354 8.04 21.87 -21.71
CA GLY A 354 8.69 21.60 -22.99
C GLY A 354 7.68 21.36 -24.11
N ARG A 355 8.15 20.74 -25.20
CA ARG A 355 7.32 20.35 -26.34
C ARG A 355 7.80 19.04 -26.93
N PHE A 356 6.87 18.11 -27.20
CA PHE A 356 7.14 16.90 -27.99
C PHE A 356 6.66 17.08 -29.44
N GLU A 357 7.49 16.68 -30.40
CA GLU A 357 7.15 16.71 -31.83
C GLU A 357 6.25 15.53 -32.22
N SER A 358 6.30 14.42 -31.49
CA SER A 358 5.49 13.23 -31.71
C SER A 358 4.95 12.68 -30.38
N PRO A 359 3.78 12.01 -30.39
CA PRO A 359 3.24 11.40 -29.18
C PRO A 359 4.06 10.17 -28.76
N ILE A 360 4.02 9.85 -27.45
CA ILE A 360 4.61 8.64 -26.89
C ILE A 360 3.55 7.83 -26.12
N TYR A 361 3.68 6.50 -26.19
CA TYR A 361 2.71 5.57 -25.65
C TYR A 361 3.40 4.50 -24.81
N THR A 362 2.97 4.31 -23.56
CA THR A 362 3.52 3.24 -22.70
C THR A 362 3.25 1.85 -23.26
N ARG A 363 2.08 1.63 -23.85
CA ARG A 363 1.69 0.32 -24.40
C ARG A 363 2.71 -0.24 -25.41
N GLU A 364 3.42 0.63 -26.14
CA GLU A 364 4.46 0.19 -27.10
C GLU A 364 5.62 -0.50 -26.41
N SER A 365 5.90 -0.15 -25.14
CA SER A 365 7.02 -0.70 -24.38
C SER A 365 6.89 -2.20 -24.11
N PHE A 366 5.69 -2.76 -24.18
CA PHE A 366 5.48 -4.20 -23.97
C PHE A 366 5.83 -5.05 -25.19
N PHE A 367 5.97 -4.43 -26.36
CA PHE A 367 6.15 -5.10 -27.65
C PHE A 367 7.52 -4.86 -28.29
N GLY A 368 8.41 -4.14 -27.61
CA GLY A 368 9.75 -3.81 -28.11
C GLY A 368 10.24 -2.45 -27.64
N ASN A 369 11.22 -1.89 -28.37
CA ASN A 369 11.66 -0.52 -28.13
C ASN A 369 10.51 0.46 -28.27
N SER A 370 10.39 1.40 -27.36
CA SER A 370 9.37 2.42 -27.41
C SER A 370 9.95 3.80 -27.12
N ALA A 371 9.42 4.82 -27.81
CA ALA A 371 9.80 6.20 -27.54
C ALA A 371 9.54 6.62 -26.08
N PHE A 372 8.56 6.00 -25.42
CA PHE A 372 8.23 6.26 -24.01
C PHE A 372 9.36 5.79 -23.08
N THR A 373 9.71 4.51 -23.12
CA THR A 373 10.74 3.92 -22.23
C THR A 373 12.12 4.44 -22.60
N ASP A 374 12.40 4.58 -23.91
CA ASP A 374 13.71 5.00 -24.38
C ASP A 374 14.01 6.48 -24.06
N LEU A 375 12.99 7.35 -24.00
CA LEU A 375 13.18 8.71 -23.50
C LEU A 375 13.69 8.69 -22.05
N ILE A 376 13.11 7.87 -21.18
CA ILE A 376 13.54 7.73 -19.80
C ILE A 376 14.97 7.19 -19.73
N HIS A 377 15.28 6.12 -20.48
CA HIS A 377 16.62 5.55 -20.57
C HIS A 377 17.68 6.59 -20.98
N ASN A 378 17.40 7.34 -22.04
CA ASN A 378 18.34 8.33 -22.56
C ASN A 378 18.60 9.46 -21.54
N LEU A 379 17.55 9.91 -20.85
CA LEU A 379 17.68 10.92 -19.79
C LEU A 379 18.42 10.36 -18.57
N GLN A 380 18.17 9.12 -18.17
CA GLN A 380 18.92 8.46 -17.08
C GLN A 380 20.43 8.42 -17.40
N LEU A 381 20.79 7.98 -18.61
CA LEU A 381 22.20 7.94 -19.05
C LEU A 381 22.82 9.34 -19.08
N GLN A 382 22.09 10.34 -19.55
CA GLN A 382 22.54 11.74 -19.61
C GLN A 382 22.75 12.33 -18.21
N ILE A 383 21.84 12.08 -17.28
CA ILE A 383 21.91 12.59 -15.90
C ILE A 383 23.07 11.94 -15.13
N THR A 384 23.29 10.62 -15.30
CA THR A 384 24.21 9.84 -14.47
C THR A 384 25.57 9.61 -15.09
N ASN A 385 25.70 9.77 -16.42
CA ASN A 385 26.86 9.32 -17.19
C ASN A 385 27.20 7.83 -16.92
N ALA A 386 26.18 7.00 -16.78
CA ALA A 386 26.33 5.55 -16.64
C ALA A 386 26.55 4.90 -18.01
N ASP A 387 27.06 3.66 -18.00
CA ASP A 387 27.33 2.90 -19.22
C ASP A 387 26.04 2.28 -19.76
N ILE A 388 25.13 1.87 -18.88
CA ILE A 388 23.88 1.16 -19.18
C ILE A 388 22.78 1.74 -18.28
N SER A 389 21.55 1.72 -18.79
CA SER A 389 20.34 2.10 -18.05
C SER A 389 19.33 0.94 -18.06
N PHE A 390 18.77 0.60 -16.90
CA PHE A 390 17.60 -0.26 -16.76
C PHE A 390 16.36 0.56 -16.44
N ASN A 391 15.24 0.24 -17.06
CA ASN A 391 13.95 0.86 -16.78
C ASN A 391 12.81 -0.04 -17.25
N ALA A 392 11.71 -0.07 -16.49
CA ALA A 392 10.47 -0.75 -16.82
C ALA A 392 9.36 0.25 -17.19
N PRO A 393 8.32 -0.16 -17.93
CA PRO A 393 7.13 0.66 -18.12
C PRO A 393 6.34 0.74 -16.81
N LEU A 394 6.30 1.95 -16.21
CA LEU A 394 5.68 2.21 -14.91
C LEU A 394 4.17 2.49 -14.97
N SER A 395 3.59 2.44 -16.17
CA SER A 395 2.15 2.55 -16.41
C SER A 395 1.75 1.66 -17.59
N PHE A 396 0.49 1.24 -17.64
CA PHE A 396 0.03 0.28 -18.64
C PHE A 396 -0.35 0.91 -19.98
N ASN A 397 -1.18 1.93 -19.96
CA ASN A 397 -1.74 2.53 -21.19
C ASN A 397 -1.81 4.06 -21.10
N THR A 398 -0.67 4.67 -20.81
CA THR A 398 -0.53 6.11 -20.74
C THR A 398 -0.07 6.67 -22.07
N THR A 399 -0.60 7.85 -22.43
CA THR A 399 -0.21 8.60 -23.62
C THR A 399 0.22 10.00 -23.22
N ILE A 400 1.36 10.46 -23.77
CA ILE A 400 1.73 11.87 -23.77
C ILE A 400 1.66 12.34 -25.23
N ASN A 401 0.80 13.31 -25.50
CA ASN A 401 0.51 13.77 -26.84
C ASN A 401 1.65 14.64 -27.41
N ALA A 402 1.72 14.73 -28.72
CA ALA A 402 2.51 15.76 -29.38
C ALA A 402 1.98 17.15 -29.02
N GLY A 403 2.86 18.13 -28.99
CA GLY A 403 2.53 19.50 -28.57
C GLY A 403 3.21 19.91 -27.29
N ASP A 404 2.61 20.84 -26.56
CA ASP A 404 3.15 21.32 -25.30
C ASP A 404 3.10 20.22 -24.24
N VAL A 405 4.21 20.01 -23.56
CA VAL A 405 4.35 19.07 -22.43
C VAL A 405 4.23 19.86 -21.14
N THR A 406 3.38 19.41 -20.25
CA THR A 406 3.09 20.07 -18.97
C THR A 406 3.66 19.29 -17.80
N MET A 407 3.58 19.86 -16.60
CA MET A 407 3.97 19.16 -15.38
C MET A 407 3.09 17.92 -15.13
N ALA A 408 1.79 17.94 -15.51
CA ALA A 408 0.92 16.76 -15.47
C ALA A 408 1.49 15.59 -16.30
N ASP A 409 2.05 15.89 -17.48
CA ASP A 409 2.65 14.87 -18.35
C ASP A 409 3.91 14.24 -17.73
N MET A 410 4.61 14.96 -16.84
CA MET A 410 5.75 14.40 -16.11
C MET A 410 5.33 13.36 -15.08
N PHE A 411 4.17 13.51 -14.45
CA PHE A 411 3.59 12.48 -13.59
C PHE A 411 3.13 11.26 -14.41
N LYS A 412 2.72 11.46 -15.66
CA LYS A 412 2.43 10.36 -16.59
C LYS A 412 3.70 9.65 -17.06
N LEU A 413 4.76 10.41 -17.35
CA LEU A 413 6.04 9.87 -17.81
C LEU A 413 6.73 9.05 -16.71
N TYR A 414 6.74 9.58 -15.47
CA TYR A 414 7.35 8.92 -14.33
C TYR A 414 6.47 9.06 -13.09
N ARG A 415 5.74 7.99 -12.79
CA ARG A 415 4.65 7.99 -11.81
C ARG A 415 5.14 8.03 -10.35
N PHE A 416 6.24 7.35 -10.04
CA PHE A 416 6.73 7.16 -8.68
C PHE A 416 7.79 8.19 -8.27
N GLU A 417 8.02 8.35 -6.98
CA GLU A 417 9.00 9.30 -6.41
C GLU A 417 10.37 8.64 -6.15
N ASN A 418 10.71 7.65 -6.95
CA ASN A 418 11.99 6.96 -6.86
C ASN A 418 13.18 7.90 -7.10
N LEU A 419 14.24 7.74 -6.33
CA LEU A 419 15.54 8.31 -6.64
C LEU A 419 16.18 7.58 -7.82
N LEU A 420 17.13 8.23 -8.50
CA LEU A 420 17.94 7.62 -9.55
C LEU A 420 19.27 7.17 -8.95
N PHE A 421 19.58 5.89 -9.12
CA PHE A 421 20.76 5.22 -8.60
C PHE A 421 21.71 4.78 -9.72
N VAL A 422 23.00 4.67 -9.41
CA VAL A 422 23.97 3.99 -10.25
C VAL A 422 24.68 2.91 -9.44
N LEU A 423 24.58 1.68 -9.90
CA LEU A 423 25.23 0.52 -9.31
C LEU A 423 26.40 0.04 -10.17
N ARG A 424 27.40 -0.55 -9.53
CA ARG A 424 28.41 -1.35 -10.23
C ARG A 424 27.92 -2.78 -10.38
N MET A 425 27.86 -3.26 -11.62
CA MET A 425 27.47 -4.63 -11.97
C MET A 425 28.48 -5.23 -12.94
N THR A 426 28.72 -6.52 -12.86
CA THR A 426 29.48 -7.25 -13.89
C THR A 426 28.60 -7.45 -15.13
N GLY A 427 29.23 -7.70 -16.28
CA GLY A 427 28.46 -7.98 -17.50
C GLY A 427 27.61 -9.24 -17.38
N GLU A 428 28.08 -10.26 -16.64
CA GLU A 428 27.29 -11.45 -16.34
C GLU A 428 26.05 -11.12 -15.49
N GLU A 429 26.18 -10.31 -14.44
CA GLU A 429 25.07 -9.84 -13.59
C GLU A 429 24.04 -9.06 -14.44
N ILE A 430 24.51 -8.20 -15.36
CA ILE A 430 23.66 -7.43 -16.29
C ILE A 430 22.84 -8.38 -17.19
N ARG A 431 23.49 -9.39 -17.78
CA ARG A 431 22.80 -10.36 -18.62
C ARG A 431 21.77 -11.14 -17.81
N LYS A 432 22.13 -11.65 -16.63
CA LYS A 432 21.24 -12.41 -15.75
C LYS A 432 20.04 -11.57 -15.26
N HIS A 433 20.23 -10.29 -14.96
CA HIS A 433 19.16 -9.38 -14.64
C HIS A 433 18.14 -9.27 -15.79
N LEU A 434 18.62 -9.10 -17.03
CA LEU A 434 17.76 -9.04 -18.20
C LEU A 434 17.07 -10.41 -18.45
N GLU A 435 17.78 -11.54 -18.28
CA GLU A 435 17.16 -12.87 -18.39
C GLU A 435 15.95 -12.99 -17.45
N TYR A 436 16.12 -12.67 -16.17
CA TYR A 436 15.05 -12.75 -15.18
C TYR A 436 13.89 -11.80 -15.50
N SER A 437 14.17 -10.60 -16.00
CA SER A 437 13.15 -9.66 -16.47
C SER A 437 12.35 -10.26 -17.63
N TYR A 438 13.02 -10.76 -18.66
CA TYR A 438 12.35 -11.32 -19.83
C TYR A 438 11.68 -12.67 -19.54
N ASP A 439 12.12 -13.43 -18.55
CA ASP A 439 11.46 -14.66 -18.10
C ASP A 439 10.09 -14.36 -17.46
N MET A 440 9.96 -13.23 -16.74
CA MET A 440 8.65 -12.78 -16.25
C MET A 440 7.77 -12.17 -17.35
N TRP A 441 8.38 -11.51 -18.33
CA TRP A 441 7.69 -10.75 -19.35
C TRP A 441 7.21 -11.61 -20.51
N THR A 442 8.06 -12.55 -20.98
CA THR A 442 7.89 -13.28 -22.24
C THR A 442 7.73 -14.78 -22.07
N ASN A 443 6.97 -15.36 -22.97
CA ASN A 443 6.79 -16.81 -23.06
C ASN A 443 8.01 -17.49 -23.70
N THR A 444 8.12 -18.82 -23.56
CA THR A 444 8.99 -19.65 -24.40
C THR A 444 8.15 -20.22 -25.53
N MET A 445 8.31 -19.68 -26.72
CA MET A 445 7.56 -20.08 -27.91
C MET A 445 8.05 -21.42 -28.47
N LYS A 446 7.15 -22.36 -28.70
CA LYS A 446 7.41 -23.65 -29.36
C LYS A 446 6.90 -23.63 -30.80
N SER A 447 6.05 -22.66 -31.14
CA SER A 447 5.49 -22.47 -32.45
C SER A 447 5.15 -21.00 -32.70
N PRO A 448 4.97 -20.57 -33.97
CA PRO A 448 4.51 -19.20 -34.31
C PRO A 448 3.11 -18.86 -33.80
N GLU A 449 2.31 -19.88 -33.44
CA GLU A 449 0.94 -19.72 -32.92
C GLU A 449 0.90 -19.39 -31.42
N ASP A 450 2.01 -19.61 -30.71
CA ASP A 450 2.10 -19.30 -29.29
C ASP A 450 2.07 -17.81 -29.03
N HIS A 451 1.66 -17.41 -27.80
CA HIS A 451 1.82 -16.05 -27.33
C HIS A 451 3.30 -15.71 -27.10
N ALA A 452 3.71 -14.50 -27.50
CA ALA A 452 5.05 -14.00 -27.22
C ALA A 452 5.17 -13.54 -25.75
N LEU A 453 4.10 -12.98 -25.18
CA LEU A 453 4.05 -12.44 -23.83
C LEU A 453 3.42 -13.44 -22.85
N ARG A 454 3.83 -13.38 -21.58
CA ARG A 454 3.21 -14.16 -20.49
C ARG A 454 1.93 -13.50 -20.03
N LEU A 455 0.84 -13.81 -20.73
CA LEU A 455 -0.48 -13.28 -20.46
C LEU A 455 -1.23 -14.14 -19.44
N ASN A 456 -2.10 -13.51 -18.66
CA ASN A 456 -3.02 -14.18 -17.75
C ASN A 456 -4.30 -14.55 -18.53
N ASP A 457 -4.73 -15.82 -18.46
CA ASP A 457 -5.95 -16.31 -19.11
C ASP A 457 -7.24 -15.80 -18.43
N ASN A 458 -7.13 -15.29 -17.20
CA ASN A 458 -8.26 -14.81 -16.41
C ASN A 458 -8.40 -13.29 -16.51
N SER A 459 -9.16 -12.82 -17.51
CA SER A 459 -9.51 -11.40 -17.71
C SER A 459 -10.30 -10.75 -16.56
N LYS A 460 -10.51 -11.44 -15.45
CA LYS A 460 -11.28 -10.98 -14.28
C LYS A 460 -10.43 -10.57 -13.10
N ASP A 461 -9.14 -10.80 -13.16
CA ASP A 461 -8.31 -10.63 -12.01
C ASP A 461 -7.26 -9.55 -12.23
N ASP A 462 -7.12 -8.73 -11.20
CA ASP A 462 -5.97 -7.93 -10.94
C ASP A 462 -5.80 -6.66 -11.77
N GLN A 463 -6.30 -5.58 -11.22
CA GLN A 463 -6.14 -4.22 -11.74
C GLN A 463 -4.67 -3.77 -11.88
N GLN A 464 -3.72 -4.47 -11.25
CA GLN A 464 -2.30 -4.13 -11.27
C GLN A 464 -1.50 -4.93 -12.30
N ARG A 465 -1.85 -6.20 -12.59
CA ARG A 465 -1.17 -7.03 -13.59
C ARG A 465 -1.63 -6.77 -15.01
N THR A 466 -2.82 -6.17 -15.17
CA THR A 466 -3.31 -5.65 -16.45
C THR A 466 -3.30 -6.66 -17.59
N GLY A 467 -3.58 -7.94 -17.28
CA GLY A 467 -3.60 -9.05 -18.23
C GLY A 467 -2.28 -9.81 -18.37
N PHE A 468 -1.23 -9.44 -17.64
CA PHE A 468 0.02 -10.21 -17.55
C PHE A 468 0.01 -11.15 -16.34
N GLN A 469 0.89 -12.17 -16.34
CA GLN A 469 1.10 -13.04 -15.18
C GLN A 469 1.89 -12.36 -14.07
N TYR A 470 2.75 -11.41 -14.42
CA TYR A 470 3.63 -10.67 -13.51
C TYR A 470 3.39 -9.16 -13.60
N TYR A 471 3.87 -8.42 -12.63
CA TYR A 471 3.75 -6.96 -12.60
C TYR A 471 4.64 -6.30 -13.66
N THR A 472 4.06 -5.43 -14.48
CA THR A 472 4.76 -4.80 -15.61
C THR A 472 5.89 -3.86 -15.18
N PHE A 473 5.86 -3.34 -13.97
CA PHE A 473 6.96 -2.54 -13.42
C PHE A 473 8.24 -3.35 -13.12
N ASN A 474 8.20 -4.69 -13.32
CA ASN A 474 9.37 -5.56 -13.27
C ASN A 474 9.89 -5.95 -14.68
N PHE A 475 9.33 -5.40 -15.75
CA PHE A 475 9.75 -5.69 -17.13
C PHE A 475 10.85 -4.71 -17.57
N ASP A 476 12.02 -4.82 -16.95
CA ASP A 476 13.17 -4.00 -17.30
C ASP A 476 13.68 -4.32 -18.70
N SER A 477 13.85 -3.28 -19.50
CA SER A 477 14.68 -3.28 -20.72
C SER A 477 15.98 -2.52 -20.45
N ALA A 478 16.90 -2.52 -21.42
CA ALA A 478 18.18 -1.85 -21.29
C ALA A 478 18.47 -0.88 -22.45
N CYS A 479 19.16 0.21 -22.12
CA CYS A 479 19.80 1.09 -23.09
C CYS A 479 21.31 1.19 -22.79
N GLY A 480 22.10 1.55 -23.82
CA GLY A 480 23.56 1.57 -23.78
C GLY A 480 24.21 0.32 -24.38
N ILE A 481 23.44 -0.76 -24.55
CA ILE A 481 23.86 -2.03 -25.17
C ILE A 481 22.89 -2.41 -26.30
N ASP A 482 23.42 -3.11 -27.33
CA ASP A 482 22.65 -3.78 -28.38
C ASP A 482 22.49 -5.23 -28.01
N TYR A 483 21.23 -5.77 -28.01
CA TYR A 483 20.97 -7.15 -27.63
C TYR A 483 19.73 -7.74 -28.33
N GLU A 484 19.63 -9.05 -28.31
CA GLU A 484 18.50 -9.83 -28.82
C GLU A 484 17.90 -10.69 -27.70
N VAL A 485 16.59 -10.88 -27.74
CA VAL A 485 15.84 -11.75 -26.84
C VAL A 485 15.18 -12.85 -27.65
N ASP A 486 15.72 -14.07 -27.59
CA ASP A 486 15.26 -15.23 -28.34
C ASP A 486 14.14 -15.96 -27.58
N LEU A 487 12.90 -15.75 -28.03
CA LEU A 487 11.72 -16.33 -27.41
C LEU A 487 11.55 -17.86 -27.65
N THR A 488 12.43 -18.48 -28.43
CA THR A 488 12.42 -19.95 -28.60
C THR A 488 13.30 -20.66 -27.56
N LYS A 489 14.08 -19.87 -26.79
CA LYS A 489 14.96 -20.39 -25.74
C LYS A 489 14.23 -20.57 -24.41
N PRO A 490 14.66 -21.53 -23.59
CA PRO A 490 14.12 -21.65 -22.23
C PRO A 490 14.47 -20.42 -21.37
N ASP A 491 13.76 -20.28 -20.26
CA ASP A 491 14.03 -19.25 -19.26
C ASP A 491 15.50 -19.30 -18.82
N GLY A 492 16.13 -18.14 -18.69
CA GLY A 492 17.54 -17.96 -18.35
C GLY A 492 18.52 -18.05 -19.54
N GLU A 493 18.05 -18.32 -20.76
CA GLU A 493 18.87 -18.46 -21.98
C GLU A 493 18.38 -17.60 -23.16
N LYS A 494 17.47 -16.64 -22.91
CA LYS A 494 16.84 -15.82 -23.97
C LYS A 494 17.68 -14.63 -24.41
N VAL A 495 18.49 -14.04 -23.52
CA VAL A 495 19.18 -12.77 -23.74
C VAL A 495 20.58 -12.98 -24.32
N LYS A 496 20.83 -12.36 -25.47
CA LYS A 496 22.15 -12.29 -26.09
C LYS A 496 22.59 -10.84 -26.25
N ILE A 497 23.51 -10.39 -25.40
CA ILE A 497 24.14 -9.05 -25.53
C ILE A 497 25.17 -9.12 -26.66
N LEU A 498 25.04 -8.24 -27.64
CA LEU A 498 25.89 -8.21 -28.82
C LEU A 498 27.12 -7.30 -28.62
N ARG A 499 26.90 -6.11 -28.09
CA ARG A 499 27.93 -5.06 -27.92
C ARG A 499 27.34 -3.86 -27.18
N PHE A 500 28.14 -2.88 -26.83
CA PHE A 500 27.67 -1.53 -26.51
C PHE A 500 27.12 -0.84 -27.78
N THR A 501 26.12 0.03 -27.63
CA THR A 501 25.50 0.75 -28.73
C THR A 501 26.50 1.66 -29.49
N ASN A 502 27.59 2.08 -28.84
CA ASN A 502 28.69 2.80 -29.46
C ASN A 502 29.68 1.89 -30.24
N GLY A 503 29.40 0.59 -30.36
CA GLY A 503 30.19 -0.40 -31.11
C GLY A 503 31.31 -1.06 -30.28
N VAL A 504 31.56 -0.67 -29.04
CA VAL A 504 32.55 -1.32 -28.17
C VAL A 504 32.08 -2.73 -27.80
N PRO A 505 32.96 -3.75 -27.82
CA PRO A 505 32.61 -5.10 -27.41
C PRO A 505 32.15 -5.15 -25.93
N PHE A 506 31.10 -5.91 -25.68
CA PHE A 506 30.64 -6.19 -24.33
C PHE A 506 31.40 -7.40 -23.76
N ASP A 507 31.79 -7.33 -22.48
CA ASP A 507 32.55 -8.36 -21.80
C ASP A 507 31.85 -8.71 -20.46
N GLU A 508 31.35 -9.93 -20.34
CA GLU A 508 30.63 -10.39 -19.15
C GLU A 508 31.45 -10.35 -17.85
N LYS A 509 32.78 -10.32 -17.94
CA LYS A 509 33.68 -10.31 -16.77
C LYS A 509 34.03 -8.90 -16.29
N LYS A 510 33.72 -7.87 -17.06
CA LYS A 510 34.01 -6.48 -16.70
C LYS A 510 32.91 -5.87 -15.84
N TRP A 511 33.30 -4.86 -15.08
CA TRP A 511 32.41 -4.04 -14.28
C TRP A 511 31.94 -2.82 -15.05
N TYR A 512 30.65 -2.52 -14.95
CA TYR A 512 29.99 -1.42 -15.62
C TYR A 512 29.16 -0.60 -14.63
N LYS A 513 28.89 0.66 -14.96
CA LYS A 513 27.98 1.54 -14.24
C LYS A 513 26.58 1.40 -14.83
N VAL A 514 25.62 1.01 -14.01
CA VAL A 514 24.24 0.77 -14.43
C VAL A 514 23.29 1.70 -13.69
N ALA A 515 22.59 2.55 -14.44
CA ALA A 515 21.57 3.44 -13.90
C ALA A 515 20.24 2.70 -13.78
N MET A 516 19.54 2.90 -12.66
CA MET A 516 18.20 2.35 -12.39
C MET A 516 17.51 3.15 -11.29
N ASN A 517 16.23 2.94 -11.09
CA ASN A 517 15.51 3.59 -9.99
C ASN A 517 15.84 2.96 -8.62
N SER A 518 15.53 3.67 -7.53
CA SER A 518 15.82 3.24 -6.16
C SER A 518 15.09 1.94 -5.78
N TYR A 519 13.87 1.71 -6.23
CA TYR A 519 13.14 0.47 -6.00
C TYR A 519 13.94 -0.73 -6.53
N ARG A 520 14.41 -0.66 -7.79
CA ARG A 520 15.24 -1.71 -8.39
C ARG A 520 16.59 -1.86 -7.68
N ALA A 521 17.25 -0.74 -7.38
CA ALA A 521 18.56 -0.72 -6.73
C ALA A 521 18.57 -1.34 -5.33
N ASN A 522 17.44 -1.32 -4.64
CA ASN A 522 17.29 -1.93 -3.32
C ASN A 522 16.75 -3.39 -3.36
N GLY A 523 16.62 -3.99 -4.55
CA GLY A 523 16.24 -5.39 -4.71
C GLY A 523 14.79 -5.61 -5.12
N GLY A 524 14.00 -4.56 -5.24
CA GLY A 524 12.58 -4.65 -5.61
C GLY A 524 12.35 -5.43 -6.90
N GLY A 525 11.36 -6.33 -6.90
CA GLY A 525 11.06 -7.24 -8.00
C GLY A 525 12.08 -8.36 -8.22
N GLU A 526 13.06 -8.51 -7.31
CA GLU A 526 14.02 -9.64 -7.25
C GLU A 526 14.99 -9.75 -8.45
N LEU A 527 14.98 -8.78 -9.38
CA LEU A 527 15.82 -8.85 -10.59
C LEU A 527 17.32 -8.80 -10.27
N LEU A 528 17.73 -8.03 -9.25
CA LEU A 528 19.12 -7.98 -8.80
C LEU A 528 19.48 -9.16 -7.90
N THR A 529 18.55 -9.63 -7.08
CA THR A 529 18.81 -10.68 -6.09
C THR A 529 18.67 -12.07 -6.71
N LEU A 530 17.47 -12.54 -6.99
CA LEU A 530 17.26 -13.84 -7.61
C LEU A 530 17.74 -13.86 -9.06
N GLY A 531 17.49 -12.79 -9.80
CA GLY A 531 17.89 -12.69 -11.20
C GLY A 531 19.41 -12.62 -11.36
N ALA A 532 20.05 -11.52 -10.95
CA ALA A 532 21.49 -11.33 -11.11
C ALA A 532 22.34 -12.12 -10.11
N GLY A 533 21.74 -12.65 -9.02
CA GLY A 533 22.43 -13.41 -7.98
C GLY A 533 23.25 -12.56 -7.02
N ILE A 534 22.89 -11.27 -6.86
CA ILE A 534 23.56 -10.36 -5.92
C ILE A 534 22.87 -10.49 -4.56
N PRO A 535 23.58 -10.88 -3.48
CA PRO A 535 22.97 -10.96 -2.16
C PRO A 535 22.32 -9.64 -1.73
N GLN A 536 21.15 -9.69 -1.12
CA GLN A 536 20.37 -8.51 -0.69
C GLN A 536 21.19 -7.56 0.18
N ASP A 537 21.91 -8.08 1.16
CA ASP A 537 22.77 -7.33 2.08
C ASP A 537 23.99 -6.67 1.40
N SER A 538 24.33 -7.10 0.18
CA SER A 538 25.44 -6.59 -0.61
C SER A 538 25.05 -5.47 -1.58
N LEU A 539 23.75 -5.28 -1.85
CA LEU A 539 23.29 -4.29 -2.84
C LEU A 539 23.75 -2.88 -2.51
N HIS A 540 23.67 -2.46 -1.25
CA HIS A 540 24.11 -1.14 -0.82
C HIS A 540 25.58 -0.86 -1.11
N ASN A 541 26.46 -1.89 -1.10
CA ASN A 541 27.88 -1.78 -1.43
C ASN A 541 28.14 -1.59 -2.93
N ARG A 542 27.15 -1.88 -3.77
CA ARG A 542 27.23 -1.71 -5.23
C ARG A 542 26.87 -0.30 -5.67
N VAL A 543 26.18 0.48 -4.83
CA VAL A 543 25.77 1.86 -5.12
C VAL A 543 27.00 2.77 -5.15
N ILE A 544 27.21 3.46 -6.27
CA ILE A 544 28.30 4.42 -6.46
C ILE A 544 27.81 5.85 -6.62
N PHE A 545 26.53 6.03 -6.88
CA PHE A 545 25.89 7.34 -7.00
C PHE A 545 24.38 7.20 -6.76
N HIS A 546 23.77 8.19 -6.17
CA HIS A 546 22.32 8.39 -6.17
C HIS A 546 22.00 9.89 -6.17
N THR A 547 20.80 10.22 -6.66
CA THR A 547 20.28 11.59 -6.63
C THR A 547 19.74 11.95 -5.25
N ASP A 548 19.63 13.25 -4.96
CA ASP A 548 19.05 13.82 -3.73
C ASP A 548 17.57 14.17 -3.86
N ARG A 549 17.04 14.14 -5.07
CA ARG A 549 15.64 14.36 -5.42
C ARG A 549 15.15 13.18 -6.25
N ASP A 550 13.84 13.05 -6.34
CA ASP A 550 13.21 12.02 -7.15
C ASP A 550 13.55 12.15 -8.65
N GLN A 551 13.44 11.04 -9.36
CA GLN A 551 13.80 10.96 -10.76
C GLN A 551 12.95 11.89 -11.64
N ARG A 552 11.66 12.09 -11.32
CA ARG A 552 10.77 13.02 -12.04
C ARG A 552 11.32 14.45 -12.03
N TYR A 553 11.88 14.90 -10.89
CA TYR A 553 12.53 16.22 -10.80
C TYR A 553 13.65 16.38 -11.83
N TYR A 554 14.54 15.40 -11.97
CA TYR A 554 15.65 15.44 -12.91
C TYR A 554 15.18 15.33 -14.36
N LEU A 555 14.23 14.42 -14.65
CA LEU A 555 13.62 14.30 -15.97
C LEU A 555 12.95 15.61 -16.40
N THR A 556 12.21 16.25 -15.49
CA THR A 556 11.57 17.55 -15.73
C THR A 556 12.59 18.63 -16.09
N ASN A 557 13.70 18.72 -15.36
CA ASN A 557 14.73 19.72 -15.62
C ASN A 557 15.44 19.49 -16.97
N GLU A 558 15.70 18.24 -17.35
CA GLU A 558 16.28 17.91 -18.63
C GLU A 558 15.33 18.23 -19.79
N ILE A 559 14.04 17.92 -19.66
CA ILE A 559 13.04 18.29 -20.67
C ILE A 559 12.93 19.81 -20.80
N LYS A 560 12.95 20.56 -19.69
CA LYS A 560 13.00 22.05 -19.72
C LYS A 560 14.24 22.56 -20.42
N ARG A 561 15.41 21.96 -20.17
CA ARG A 561 16.69 22.34 -20.78
C ARG A 561 16.70 22.08 -22.29
N MET A 562 16.14 20.94 -22.72
CA MET A 562 16.07 20.58 -24.15
C MET A 562 15.02 21.41 -24.91
N GLY A 563 13.94 21.81 -24.23
CA GLY A 563 12.86 22.63 -24.78
C GLY A 563 11.95 21.90 -25.77
N VAL A 564 12.49 21.48 -26.91
CA VAL A 564 11.77 20.69 -27.93
C VAL A 564 12.44 19.34 -28.10
N ILE A 565 11.66 18.28 -28.03
CA ILE A 565 12.13 16.89 -28.11
C ILE A 565 11.33 16.16 -29.19
N ASN A 566 12.02 15.37 -30.00
CA ASN A 566 11.42 14.39 -30.91
C ASN A 566 11.68 12.98 -30.36
N PRO A 567 10.84 12.46 -29.47
CA PRO A 567 11.06 11.15 -28.86
C PRO A 567 10.98 10.05 -29.93
N LYS A 568 11.99 9.18 -29.95
CA LYS A 568 12.07 8.05 -30.88
C LYS A 568 12.56 6.81 -30.17
N PRO A 569 12.14 5.60 -30.63
CA PRO A 569 12.73 4.36 -30.17
C PRO A 569 14.22 4.29 -30.52
N ASN A 570 15.04 3.76 -29.61
CA ASN A 570 16.48 3.58 -29.80
C ASN A 570 16.80 2.44 -30.77
N ASN A 571 15.91 1.46 -30.90
CA ASN A 571 16.07 0.26 -31.71
C ASN A 571 17.36 -0.53 -31.41
N ASN A 572 17.77 -0.52 -30.16
CA ASN A 572 18.98 -1.19 -29.67
C ASN A 572 18.75 -2.64 -29.24
N TRP A 573 17.49 -3.09 -29.22
CA TRP A 573 17.17 -4.48 -28.92
C TRP A 573 15.93 -4.96 -29.68
N LYS A 574 15.73 -6.29 -29.76
CA LYS A 574 14.55 -6.88 -30.41
C LYS A 574 14.27 -8.29 -29.90
N PHE A 575 13.03 -8.71 -30.04
CA PHE A 575 12.63 -10.11 -29.93
C PHE A 575 12.94 -10.88 -31.21
N VAL A 576 13.44 -12.10 -31.08
CA VAL A 576 13.73 -13.02 -32.20
C VAL A 576 13.19 -14.42 -31.91
N PRO A 577 12.92 -15.28 -32.95
CA PRO A 577 13.01 -15.00 -34.38
C PRO A 577 11.84 -14.12 -34.87
N GLU A 578 12.12 -13.10 -35.66
CA GLU A 578 11.11 -12.10 -36.07
C GLU A 578 9.90 -12.68 -36.79
N ASN A 579 10.08 -13.75 -37.56
CA ASN A 579 8.98 -14.39 -38.29
C ASN A 579 7.98 -15.13 -37.38
N TRP A 580 8.35 -15.50 -36.15
CA TRP A 580 7.44 -16.04 -35.15
C TRP A 580 6.86 -14.94 -34.27
N VAL A 581 7.73 -14.03 -33.85
CA VAL A 581 7.42 -13.03 -32.83
C VAL A 581 6.47 -11.95 -33.34
N LYS A 582 6.67 -11.42 -34.56
CA LYS A 582 5.81 -10.36 -35.10
C LYS A 582 4.32 -10.70 -35.09
N PRO A 583 3.87 -11.84 -35.68
CA PRO A 583 2.45 -12.21 -35.64
C PRO A 583 1.95 -12.53 -34.21
N ALA A 584 2.82 -13.05 -33.34
CA ALA A 584 2.47 -13.32 -31.95
C ALA A 584 2.21 -12.00 -31.18
N LEU A 585 3.10 -11.02 -31.29
CA LEU A 585 2.93 -9.70 -30.65
C LEU A 585 1.70 -8.95 -31.15
N GLU A 586 1.32 -9.11 -32.43
CA GLU A 586 0.07 -8.54 -32.96
C GLU A 586 -1.17 -9.15 -32.29
N ARG A 587 -1.16 -10.50 -32.06
CA ARG A 587 -2.24 -11.19 -31.33
C ARG A 587 -2.30 -10.71 -29.88
N ASP A 588 -1.14 -10.67 -29.21
CA ASP A 588 -1.03 -10.26 -27.82
C ASP A 588 -1.47 -8.80 -27.60
N ARG A 589 -1.08 -7.91 -28.54
CA ARG A 589 -1.54 -6.52 -28.55
C ARG A 589 -3.06 -6.42 -28.65
N LYS A 590 -3.65 -7.20 -29.54
CA LYS A 590 -5.10 -7.24 -29.71
C LYS A 590 -5.81 -7.76 -28.46
N GLN A 591 -5.24 -8.74 -27.79
CA GLN A 591 -5.78 -9.28 -26.55
C GLN A 591 -5.72 -8.25 -25.40
N LEU A 592 -4.60 -7.54 -25.24
CA LEU A 592 -4.39 -6.57 -24.14
C LEU A 592 -5.11 -5.24 -24.38
N PHE A 593 -5.16 -4.74 -25.60
CA PHE A 593 -5.62 -3.37 -25.92
C PHE A 593 -6.80 -3.32 -26.90
N GLY A 594 -7.29 -4.46 -27.37
CA GLY A 594 -8.33 -4.53 -28.39
C GLY A 594 -7.83 -4.10 -29.77
N ASN A 595 -8.77 -3.71 -30.66
CA ASN A 595 -8.46 -3.29 -32.03
C ASN A 595 -8.11 -1.77 -32.13
N LYS A 596 -7.71 -1.14 -31.03
CA LYS A 596 -7.40 0.31 -30.98
C LYS A 596 -5.92 0.59 -31.15
#